data_50c941243efc8143000a10b722597342
#
_entry.id   50c941243efc8143000a10b722597342
#
_cell.length_a   1.000
_cell.length_b   1.000
_cell.length_c   1.000
_cell.angle_alpha   90.00
_cell.angle_beta   90.00
_cell.angle_gamma   90.00
#
_symmetry.space_group_name_H-M   'P 1'
#
loop_
_entity.id
_entity.type
_entity.pdbx_description
1 polymer ?
#
loop_
_entity_poly.entity_id
_entity_poly.type
_entity_poly.pdbx_seq_one_letter_code
_entity_poly.pdbx_strand_id
1 'polypeptide(L)'
;MPGTLTVIWWRDIPAQVIAKDKRRASKVVLHPRFQVAIDKAASRAGKRAYNDYIGEWRRTQRRCGDDIDEEVAAEAERLEGDYDKHRLAMLIQSGGVDGGPVFAPAHDETQGKALDA
;
A
#
# COMPACT_ATOMS: atom_id res chain seq x y z
N MET A 1 2.04 2.88 -29.23
CA MET A 1 1.03 2.17 -28.44
C MET A 1 1.10 2.63 -27.01
N PRO A 2 -0.02 2.99 -26.42
CA PRO A 2 0.00 3.35 -25.01
C PRO A 2 0.33 2.15 -24.15
N GLY A 3 0.97 2.43 -23.04
CA GLY A 3 1.27 1.40 -22.07
C GLY A 3 0.15 1.21 -21.05
N THR A 4 0.34 0.28 -20.16
CA THR A 4 -0.54 0.05 -19.01
C THR A 4 0.27 0.28 -17.75
N LEU A 5 -0.24 1.11 -16.85
CA LEU A 5 0.38 1.37 -15.57
C LEU A 5 -0.39 0.65 -14.48
N THR A 6 0.33 -0.11 -13.68
CA THR A 6 -0.24 -0.89 -12.59
C THR A 6 0.38 -0.45 -11.28
N VAL A 7 -0.47 -0.19 -10.28
CA VAL A 7 0.00 0.01 -8.90
C VAL A 7 -0.39 -1.23 -8.11
N ILE A 8 0.56 -1.75 -7.36
CA ILE A 8 0.33 -2.90 -6.50
C ILE A 8 0.19 -2.41 -5.07
N TRP A 9 -0.90 -2.80 -4.43
CA TRP A 9 -1.33 -2.33 -3.11
C TRP A 9 -1.50 -3.49 -2.15
N TRP A 10 -1.16 -3.26 -0.90
CA TRP A 10 -1.63 -4.12 0.18
C TRP A 10 -2.72 -3.35 0.90
N ARG A 11 -3.96 -3.76 0.71
CA ARG A 11 -5.14 -2.98 1.10
C ARG A 11 -5.03 -1.59 0.48
N ASP A 12 -4.91 -0.54 1.27
CA ASP A 12 -4.83 0.83 0.74
C ASP A 12 -3.43 1.44 0.85
N ILE A 13 -2.40 0.60 1.05
CA ILE A 13 -1.01 1.04 1.09
C ILE A 13 -0.33 0.64 -0.22
N PRO A 14 0.19 1.59 -0.99
CA PRO A 14 0.87 1.22 -2.24
C PRO A 14 2.26 0.64 -1.96
N ALA A 15 2.71 -0.27 -2.81
CA ALA A 15 3.99 -0.94 -2.66
C ALA A 15 4.92 -0.71 -3.85
N GLN A 16 4.40 -0.80 -5.06
CA GLN A 16 5.23 -0.65 -6.24
C GLN A 16 4.39 -0.26 -7.45
N VAL A 17 5.07 0.29 -8.45
CA VAL A 17 4.46 0.74 -9.69
C VAL A 17 5.13 0.02 -10.84
N ILE A 18 4.34 -0.50 -11.78
CA ILE A 18 4.83 -1.19 -12.96
C ILE A 18 4.14 -0.58 -14.18
N ALA A 19 4.91 -0.29 -15.22
CA ALA A 19 4.33 0.10 -16.49
C ALA A 19 4.82 -0.87 -17.55
N LYS A 20 3.92 -1.25 -18.44
CA LYS A 20 4.22 -2.18 -19.53
C LYS A 20 3.70 -1.66 -20.84
N ASP A 21 4.46 -1.89 -21.89
CA ASP A 21 3.95 -1.84 -23.25
C ASP A 21 4.19 -3.23 -23.88
N LYS A 22 4.07 -3.33 -25.20
CA LYS A 22 4.19 -4.64 -25.86
C LYS A 22 5.59 -5.23 -25.74
N ARG A 23 6.61 -4.41 -25.51
CA ARG A 23 8.00 -4.83 -25.62
C ARG A 23 8.76 -4.77 -24.32
N ARG A 24 8.35 -3.88 -23.43
CA ARG A 24 9.13 -3.59 -22.23
C ARG A 24 8.25 -3.49 -21.01
N ALA A 25 8.88 -3.67 -19.87
CA ALA A 25 8.28 -3.38 -18.58
C ALA A 25 9.25 -2.54 -17.79
N SER A 26 8.72 -1.61 -17.02
CA SER A 26 9.51 -0.77 -16.11
C SER A 26 8.86 -0.84 -14.74
N LYS A 27 9.66 -0.88 -13.69
CA LYS A 27 9.16 -1.04 -12.33
C LYS A 27 9.91 -0.15 -11.36
N VAL A 28 9.17 0.45 -10.43
CA VAL A 28 9.74 1.19 -9.30
C VAL A 28 9.13 0.63 -8.03
N VAL A 29 9.96 0.13 -7.13
CA VAL A 29 9.54 -0.23 -5.78
C VAL A 29 9.59 1.04 -4.94
N LEU A 30 8.50 1.34 -4.21
CA LEU A 30 8.43 2.55 -3.42
C LEU A 30 9.42 2.49 -2.26
N HIS A 31 9.63 3.66 -1.63
CA HIS A 31 10.56 3.76 -0.50
C HIS A 31 10.30 2.67 0.54
N PRO A 32 11.34 2.14 1.19
CA PRO A 32 11.16 1.02 2.16
C PRO A 32 10.14 1.29 3.26
N ARG A 33 9.85 2.56 3.57
CA ARG A 33 8.84 2.87 4.60
C ARG A 33 7.46 2.31 4.24
N PHE A 34 7.19 2.10 2.94
CA PHE A 34 5.90 1.55 2.51
C PHE A 34 5.78 0.07 2.89
N GLN A 35 6.84 -0.72 2.66
CA GLN A 35 6.81 -2.12 3.05
C GLN A 35 6.75 -2.26 4.58
N VAL A 36 7.46 -1.41 5.30
CA VAL A 36 7.40 -1.39 6.76
C VAL A 36 5.97 -1.09 7.22
N ALA A 37 5.31 -0.12 6.58
CA ALA A 37 3.93 0.22 6.89
C ALA A 37 2.99 -0.95 6.62
N ILE A 38 3.18 -1.65 5.50
CA ILE A 38 2.37 -2.83 5.16
C ILE A 38 2.52 -3.90 6.23
N ASP A 39 3.74 -4.21 6.64
CA ASP A 39 3.99 -5.23 7.65
C ASP A 39 3.34 -4.87 8.98
N LYS A 40 3.43 -3.60 9.38
CA LYS A 40 2.82 -3.15 10.63
C LYS A 40 1.30 -3.14 10.54
N ALA A 41 0.75 -2.73 9.41
CA ALA A 41 -0.70 -2.73 9.20
C ALA A 41 -1.25 -4.16 9.23
N ALA A 42 -0.55 -5.10 8.60
CA ALA A 42 -0.94 -6.51 8.61
C ALA A 42 -0.95 -7.06 10.03
N SER A 43 0.04 -6.69 10.83
CA SER A 43 0.11 -7.09 12.24
C SER A 43 -1.08 -6.54 13.01
N ARG A 44 -1.40 -5.26 12.83
CA ARG A 44 -2.55 -4.63 13.50
C ARG A 44 -3.87 -5.27 13.12
N ALA A 45 -4.02 -5.63 11.86
CA ALA A 45 -5.27 -6.20 11.35
C ALA A 45 -5.39 -7.70 11.63
N GLY A 46 -4.38 -8.32 12.23
CA GLY A 46 -4.38 -9.77 12.45
C GLY A 46 -4.19 -10.57 11.17
N LYS A 47 -3.53 -9.98 10.17
CA LYS A 47 -3.34 -10.59 8.85
C LYS A 47 -1.91 -11.07 8.64
N ARG A 48 -1.26 -11.55 9.69
CA ARG A 48 0.13 -12.02 9.60
C ARG A 48 0.25 -13.44 9.06
N ALA A 49 -0.80 -14.25 9.17
CA ALA A 49 -0.78 -15.58 8.58
C ALA A 49 -0.62 -15.46 7.07
N TYR A 50 0.14 -16.36 6.47
CA TYR A 50 0.53 -16.24 5.07
C TYR A 50 -0.67 -16.04 4.14
N ASN A 51 -1.70 -16.89 4.27
CA ASN A 51 -2.86 -16.79 3.37
C ASN A 51 -3.63 -15.49 3.57
N ASP A 52 -3.75 -15.02 4.82
CA ASP A 52 -4.44 -13.76 5.11
C ASP A 52 -3.68 -12.58 4.52
N TYR A 53 -2.36 -12.58 4.67
CA TYR A 53 -1.49 -11.53 4.16
C TYR A 53 -1.55 -11.46 2.63
N ILE A 54 -1.40 -12.61 1.98
CA ILE A 54 -1.37 -12.71 0.51
C ILE A 54 -2.71 -12.30 -0.09
N GLY A 55 -3.81 -12.64 0.59
CA GLY A 55 -5.15 -12.35 0.07
C GLY A 55 -5.49 -10.88 0.00
N GLU A 56 -4.72 -10.03 0.68
CA GLU A 56 -5.01 -8.59 0.69
C GLU A 56 -4.25 -7.80 -0.37
N TRP A 57 -3.38 -8.45 -1.15
CA TRP A 57 -2.71 -7.80 -2.27
C TRP A 57 -3.69 -7.58 -3.40
N ARG A 58 -3.67 -6.37 -3.99
CA ARG A 58 -4.53 -6.04 -5.11
C ARG A 58 -3.81 -5.14 -6.10
N ARG A 59 -4.39 -4.96 -7.24
CA ARG A 59 -3.83 -4.15 -8.32
C ARG A 59 -4.86 -3.15 -8.82
N THR A 60 -4.38 -1.96 -9.17
CA THR A 60 -5.18 -1.00 -9.93
C THR A 60 -4.42 -0.72 -11.22
N GLN A 61 -5.16 -0.56 -12.32
CA GLN A 61 -4.55 -0.37 -13.63
C GLN A 61 -5.18 0.80 -14.34
N ARG A 62 -4.36 1.49 -15.12
CA ARG A 62 -4.84 2.52 -16.03
C ARG A 62 -3.92 2.59 -17.24
N ARG A 63 -4.41 3.21 -18.30
CA ARG A 63 -3.56 3.47 -19.46
C ARG A 63 -2.55 4.55 -19.12
N CYS A 64 -1.38 4.46 -19.74
CA CYS A 64 -0.35 5.47 -19.59
C CYS A 64 0.29 5.71 -20.95
N GLY A 65 1.18 6.72 -21.01
CA GLY A 65 1.86 7.06 -22.24
C GLY A 65 2.93 6.06 -22.64
N ASP A 66 3.59 6.36 -23.74
CA ASP A 66 4.58 5.45 -24.32
C ASP A 66 5.90 5.42 -23.56
N ASP A 67 6.23 6.50 -22.86
CA ASP A 67 7.46 6.56 -22.08
C ASP A 67 7.21 5.92 -20.72
N ILE A 68 7.28 4.60 -20.69
CA ILE A 68 6.93 3.84 -19.49
C ILE A 68 7.88 4.12 -18.33
N ASP A 69 9.15 4.42 -18.60
CA ASP A 69 10.11 4.74 -17.54
C ASP A 69 9.71 6.05 -16.84
N GLU A 70 9.31 7.04 -17.61
CA GLU A 70 8.87 8.31 -17.05
C GLU A 70 7.54 8.14 -16.31
N GLU A 71 6.64 7.33 -16.85
CA GLU A 71 5.34 7.10 -16.25
C GLU A 71 5.46 6.45 -14.86
N VAL A 72 6.32 5.42 -14.73
CA VAL A 72 6.48 4.79 -13.41
C VAL A 72 7.17 5.73 -12.43
N ALA A 73 8.16 6.52 -12.90
CA ALA A 73 8.85 7.44 -12.02
C ALA A 73 7.92 8.54 -11.51
N ALA A 74 7.09 9.10 -12.39
CA ALA A 74 6.14 10.13 -12.01
C ALA A 74 5.09 9.60 -11.04
N GLU A 75 4.55 8.42 -11.30
CA GLU A 75 3.55 7.83 -10.42
C GLU A 75 4.14 7.47 -9.06
N ALA A 76 5.35 6.91 -9.04
CA ALA A 76 6.03 6.59 -7.78
C ALA A 76 6.26 7.85 -6.96
N GLU A 77 6.71 8.92 -7.60
CA GLU A 77 6.94 10.20 -6.92
C GLU A 77 5.64 10.76 -6.36
N ARG A 78 4.56 10.68 -7.12
CA ARG A 78 3.25 11.15 -6.68
C ARG A 78 2.78 10.35 -5.45
N LEU A 79 2.91 9.03 -5.50
CA LEU A 79 2.49 8.18 -4.39
C LEU A 79 3.35 8.42 -3.15
N GLU A 80 4.66 8.58 -3.32
CA GLU A 80 5.53 8.83 -2.17
C GLU A 80 5.26 10.19 -1.55
N GLY A 81 4.84 11.17 -2.34
CA GLY A 81 4.46 12.47 -1.83
C GLY A 81 3.10 12.46 -1.13
N ASP A 82 2.14 11.74 -1.71
CA ASP A 82 0.78 11.66 -1.15
C ASP A 82 0.74 10.81 0.13
N TYR A 83 1.58 9.78 0.21
CA TYR A 83 1.61 8.86 1.34
C TYR A 83 2.83 9.15 2.22
N ASP A 84 2.80 10.29 2.88
CA ASP A 84 3.87 10.70 3.78
C ASP A 84 3.84 9.87 5.08
N LYS A 85 4.80 10.12 5.95
CA LYS A 85 4.91 9.36 7.20
C LYS A 85 3.64 9.44 8.04
N HIS A 86 3.01 10.61 8.08
CA HIS A 86 1.80 10.80 8.88
C HIS A 86 0.66 9.94 8.33
N ARG A 87 0.45 9.99 7.02
CA ARG A 87 -0.62 9.23 6.39
C ARG A 87 -0.39 7.73 6.53
N LEU A 88 0.87 7.28 6.38
CA LEU A 88 1.21 5.88 6.58
C LEU A 88 0.96 5.45 8.02
N ALA A 89 1.28 6.32 9.00
CA ALA A 89 1.01 6.00 10.39
C ALA A 89 -0.48 5.80 10.64
N MET A 90 -1.32 6.63 10.03
CA MET A 90 -2.77 6.47 10.15
C MET A 90 -3.26 5.18 9.50
N LEU A 91 -2.73 4.83 8.36
CA LEU A 91 -3.07 3.57 7.68
C LEU A 91 -2.62 2.36 8.49
N ILE A 92 -1.47 2.43 9.15
CA ILE A 92 -1.03 1.37 10.05
C ILE A 92 -2.05 1.17 11.15
N GLN A 93 -2.54 2.25 11.76
CA GLN A 93 -3.49 2.17 12.86
C GLN A 93 -4.83 1.58 12.42
N SER A 94 -5.22 1.79 11.18
CA SER A 94 -6.46 1.26 10.64
C SER A 94 -6.29 -0.09 9.94
N GLY A 95 -5.12 -0.72 10.09
CA GLY A 95 -4.87 -2.03 9.50
C GLY A 95 -4.71 -1.97 7.98
N GLY A 96 -4.40 -0.81 7.43
CA GLY A 96 -4.19 -0.63 6.01
C GLY A 96 -5.42 -0.19 5.23
N VAL A 97 -6.55 0.06 5.89
CA VAL A 97 -7.80 0.46 5.23
C VAL A 97 -8.01 1.95 5.45
N ASP A 98 -7.97 2.74 4.37
CA ASP A 98 -8.15 4.19 4.42
C ASP A 98 -9.57 4.51 4.89
N GLY A 99 -9.68 5.30 5.96
CA GLY A 99 -10.98 5.62 6.54
C GLY A 99 -11.63 4.47 7.28
N GLY A 100 -10.91 3.36 7.46
CA GLY A 100 -11.43 2.22 8.18
C GLY A 100 -11.31 2.37 9.70
N PRO A 101 -11.77 1.36 10.44
CA PRO A 101 -11.69 1.42 11.89
C PRO A 101 -10.24 1.45 12.37
N VAL A 102 -9.99 2.22 13.41
CA VAL A 102 -8.66 2.29 14.05
C VAL A 102 -8.60 1.19 15.09
N PHE A 103 -7.57 0.34 15.00
CA PHE A 103 -7.40 -0.75 15.95
C PHE A 103 -6.62 -0.25 17.16
N ALA A 104 -7.10 -0.60 18.35
CA ALA A 104 -6.42 -0.26 19.60
C ALA A 104 -5.05 -0.92 19.63
N PRO A 105 -4.06 -0.30 20.30
CA PRO A 105 -2.81 -0.99 20.51
C PRO A 105 -3.06 -2.24 21.32
N ALA A 106 -2.58 -3.26 20.93
CA ALA A 106 -2.83 -4.53 21.62
C ALA A 106 -2.42 -4.47 23.06
N HIS A 107 -3.33 -3.78 23.39
CA HIS A 107 -3.61 -3.54 24.20
C HIS A 107 -4.00 -3.83 24.46
N ASP A 108 -3.91 -3.65 24.78
CA ASP A 108 -4.57 -3.30 24.79
C ASP A 108 -5.21 -3.44 24.85
N GLU A 109 -5.06 -3.64 25.48
CA GLU A 109 -5.88 -3.32 25.28
C GLU A 109 -6.44 -3.14 25.34
N THR A 110 -6.19 -3.48 26.16
CA THR A 110 -6.93 -2.97 26.07
C THR A 110 -7.41 -2.72 26.04
N GLN A 111 -7.43 -2.75 26.54
CA GLN A 111 -8.16 -2.21 26.35
C GLN A 111 -8.74 -2.24 26.06
N GLY A 112 -8.75 -2.63 26.93
CA GLY A 112 -9.49 -2.32 26.52
C GLY A 112 -9.97 -2.42 26.45
N LYS A 113 -10.10 -2.44 26.85
CA LYS A 113 -10.74 -2.13 26.62
C LYS A 113 -11.27 -1.78 26.25
N ALA A 114 -11.21 -1.96 26.63
CA ALA A 114 -11.86 -1.43 26.15
C ALA A 114 -12.21 -1.17 25.84
N LEU A 115 -12.22 -1.26 25.93
CA LEU A 115 -12.74 -0.75 25.41
C LEU A 115 -13.23 -0.54 25.12
N ASP A 116 -13.29 -0.67 25.30
CA ASP A 116 -13.87 -0.26 24.83
C ASP A 116 -14.14 -0.08 24.60
N ALA A 117 -14.22 -0.31 25.10
CA ALA A 117 -14.45 -0.02 24.55
C ALA A 117 -14.48 0.12 24.56
#